data_fda6c4a48a8a34c3c1a6f52c99b4dd57
#
_entry.id   fda6c4a48a8a34c3c1a6f52c99b4dd57
#
_cell.length_a   1.000
_cell.length_b   1.000
_cell.length_c   1.000
_cell.angle_alpha   90.00
_cell.angle_beta   90.00
_cell.angle_gamma   90.00
#
_symmetry.space_group_name_H-M   'P 1'
#
loop_
_entity.id
_entity.type
_entity.pdbx_description
1 polymer ?
#
loop_
_entity_poly.entity_id
_entity_poly.type
_entity_poly.pdbx_seq_one_letter_code
_entity_poly.pdbx_strand_id
1 'polypeptide(L)' 'FARRGDDRPRLIPTRANSQPAFGQYVKDPHTDVGRALGLLVLTLDGDRISHITRFPATSALPHFGLPRTIPW' A
#
# COMPACT_ATOMS: atom_id res chain seq x y z
N PHE A 1 -11.50 -17.77 -13.04
CA PHE A 1 -10.88 -17.30 -11.81
C PHE A 1 -11.94 -16.77 -10.85
N ALA A 2 -12.07 -17.40 -9.75
CA ALA A 2 -13.01 -16.99 -8.72
C ALA A 2 -12.25 -16.20 -7.67
N ARG A 3 -12.54 -14.92 -7.60
CA ARG A 3 -11.90 -14.07 -6.63
C ARG A 3 -12.88 -13.73 -5.52
N ARG A 4 -12.45 -13.92 -4.33
CA ARG A 4 -13.22 -13.48 -3.17
C ARG A 4 -12.88 -12.05 -2.85
N GLY A 5 -13.81 -11.33 -2.27
CA GLY A 5 -13.63 -9.93 -2.00
C GLY A 5 -12.41 -9.64 -1.15
N ASP A 6 -12.12 -10.50 -0.19
CA ASP A 6 -11.01 -10.30 0.73
C ASP A 6 -9.65 -10.71 0.14
N ASP A 7 -9.60 -11.22 -1.08
CA ASP A 7 -8.33 -11.45 -1.78
C ASP A 7 -7.77 -10.20 -2.40
N ARG A 8 -8.52 -9.12 -2.40
CA ARG A 8 -8.08 -7.87 -3.01
C ARG A 8 -7.09 -7.16 -2.10
N PRO A 9 -6.07 -6.51 -2.69
CA PRO A 9 -5.18 -5.68 -1.89
C PRO A 9 -5.95 -4.52 -1.25
N ARG A 10 -5.53 -4.13 -0.06
CA ARG A 10 -6.02 -2.93 0.60
C ARG A 10 -4.99 -1.85 0.50
N LEU A 11 -5.46 -0.64 0.26
CA LEU A 11 -4.60 0.54 0.18
C LEU A 11 -4.88 1.43 1.38
N ILE A 12 -3.84 1.68 2.16
CA ILE A 12 -3.94 2.55 3.33
C ILE A 12 -3.30 3.88 2.97
N PRO A 13 -4.05 4.97 2.96
CA PRO A 13 -3.51 6.26 2.55
C PRO A 13 -2.48 6.80 3.53
N THR A 14 -1.47 7.45 2.99
CA THR A 14 -0.47 8.16 3.74
C THR A 14 0.07 9.29 2.86
N ARG A 15 1.19 9.88 3.24
CA ARG A 15 1.82 10.92 2.44
C ARG A 15 3.32 10.71 2.39
N ALA A 16 3.88 11.04 1.24
CA ALA A 16 5.33 11.01 1.04
C ALA A 16 5.74 12.33 0.41
N ASN A 17 6.37 13.21 1.18
CA ASN A 17 6.85 14.52 0.67
C ASN A 17 5.75 15.31 -0.02
N SER A 18 4.60 15.41 0.62
CA SER A 18 3.42 16.11 0.10
C SER A 18 2.75 15.42 -1.09
N GLN A 19 3.21 14.24 -1.47
CA GLN A 19 2.58 13.46 -2.52
C GLN A 19 1.63 12.45 -1.92
N PRO A 20 0.51 12.15 -2.59
CA PRO A 20 -0.35 11.06 -2.16
C PRO A 20 0.39 9.74 -2.23
N ALA A 21 0.22 8.92 -1.22
CA ALA A 21 0.86 7.61 -1.17
C ALA A 21 -0.07 6.61 -0.50
N PHE A 22 0.16 5.33 -0.75
CA PHE A 22 -0.66 4.27 -0.21
C PHE A 22 0.21 3.09 0.19
N GLY A 23 0.04 2.64 1.42
CA GLY A 23 0.58 1.35 1.80
C GLY A 23 -0.29 0.25 1.20
N GLN A 24 0.31 -0.70 0.53
CA GLN A 24 -0.39 -1.78 -0.13
C GLN A 24 -0.29 -3.05 0.72
N TYR A 25 -1.42 -3.63 1.07
CA TYR A 25 -1.49 -4.82 1.92
C TYR A 25 -2.27 -5.92 1.24
N VAL A 26 -1.85 -7.15 1.46
CA VAL A 26 -2.57 -8.33 0.98
C VAL A 26 -2.84 -9.26 2.16
N LYS A 27 -3.94 -10.00 2.09
CA LYS A 27 -4.31 -10.92 3.15
C LYS A 27 -3.36 -12.11 3.18
N ASP A 28 -2.89 -12.43 4.38
CA ASP A 28 -2.15 -13.67 4.61
C ASP A 28 -3.13 -14.84 4.43
N PRO A 29 -2.78 -15.85 3.61
CA PRO A 29 -3.70 -16.96 3.38
C PRO A 29 -3.95 -17.84 4.59
N HIS A 30 -3.13 -17.72 5.64
CA HIS A 30 -3.22 -18.58 6.81
C HIS A 30 -3.79 -17.89 8.04
N THR A 31 -3.98 -16.58 8.00
CA THR A 31 -4.44 -15.82 9.16
C THR A 31 -5.37 -14.71 8.72
N ASP A 32 -6.00 -14.05 9.71
CA ASP A 32 -6.84 -12.88 9.44
C ASP A 32 -6.03 -11.60 9.54
N VAL A 33 -4.87 -11.60 8.95
CA VAL A 33 -3.94 -10.48 8.99
C VAL A 33 -3.56 -10.10 7.57
N GLY A 34 -3.50 -8.81 7.30
CA GLY A 34 -2.96 -8.29 6.05
C GLY A 34 -1.48 -8.01 6.19
N ARG A 35 -0.69 -8.43 5.24
CA ARG A 35 0.75 -8.18 5.22
C ARG A 35 1.08 -7.07 4.25
N ALA A 36 2.03 -6.24 4.63
CA ALA A 36 2.48 -5.15 3.78
C ALA A 36 3.20 -5.70 2.56
N LEU A 37 2.76 -5.24 1.40
CA LEU A 37 3.38 -5.60 0.13
C LEU A 37 4.36 -4.52 -0.31
N GLY A 38 4.03 -3.25 -0.07
CA GLY A 38 4.89 -2.15 -0.44
C GLY A 38 4.19 -0.82 -0.29
N LEU A 39 4.82 0.20 -0.83
CA LEU A 39 4.31 1.56 -0.82
C LEU A 39 4.18 2.05 -2.25
N LEU A 40 3.05 2.67 -2.57
CA LEU A 40 2.84 3.33 -3.85
C LEU A 40 2.85 4.83 -3.61
N VAL A 41 3.66 5.56 -4.37
CA VAL A 41 3.70 7.02 -4.32
C VAL A 41 3.26 7.55 -5.67
N LEU A 42 2.32 8.48 -5.64
CA LEU A 42 1.78 9.08 -6.85
C LEU A 42 2.41 10.43 -7.08
N THR A 43 2.94 10.65 -8.27
CA THR A 43 3.40 11.95 -8.70
C THR A 43 2.31 12.59 -9.53
N LEU A 44 1.91 13.78 -9.12
CA LEU A 44 0.83 14.51 -9.79
C LEU A 44 1.40 15.61 -10.68
N ASP A 45 0.74 15.78 -11.82
CA ASP A 45 0.97 16.90 -12.70
C ASP A 45 -0.37 17.61 -12.86
N GLY A 46 -0.56 18.66 -12.06
CA GLY A 46 -1.86 19.28 -11.91
C GLY A 46 -2.81 18.31 -11.21
N ASP A 47 -3.88 17.93 -11.89
CA ASP A 47 -4.86 16.97 -11.36
C ASP A 47 -4.70 15.58 -11.96
N ARG A 48 -3.59 15.35 -12.67
CA ARG A 48 -3.33 14.06 -13.32
C ARG A 48 -2.21 13.33 -12.61
N ILE A 49 -2.29 12.00 -12.59
CA ILE A 49 -1.20 11.16 -12.14
C ILE A 49 -0.22 10.99 -13.30
N SER A 50 0.98 11.53 -13.14
CA SER A 50 2.01 11.43 -14.15
C SER A 50 2.94 10.23 -13.92
N HIS A 51 3.02 9.75 -12.67
CA HIS A 51 3.95 8.69 -12.33
C HIS A 51 3.46 7.93 -11.12
N ILE A 52 3.73 6.63 -11.08
CA ILE A 52 3.51 5.82 -9.89
C ILE A 52 4.83 5.13 -9.57
N THR A 53 5.33 5.39 -8.37
CA THR A 53 6.57 4.79 -7.90
C THR A 53 6.25 3.77 -6.82
N ARG A 54 6.80 2.58 -6.95
CA ARG A 54 6.58 1.51 -5.99
C ARG A 54 7.85 1.27 -5.20
N PHE A 55 7.72 1.21 -3.88
CA PHE A 55 8.82 0.92 -2.98
C PHE A 55 8.55 -0.39 -2.24
N PRO A 56 9.58 -1.21 -1.99
CA PRO A 56 9.39 -2.43 -1.21
C PRO A 56 9.02 -2.11 0.24
N ALA A 57 8.23 -2.99 0.84
CA ALA A 57 7.75 -2.80 2.21
C ALA A 57 8.89 -2.69 3.21
N THR A 58 9.93 -3.48 3.02
CA THR A 58 11.02 -3.57 3.98
C THR A 58 11.79 -2.27 4.14
N SER A 59 11.85 -1.45 3.09
CA SER A 59 12.65 -0.22 3.13
C SER A 59 11.80 1.03 3.33
N ALA A 60 10.53 1.00 2.96
CA ALA A 60 9.73 2.22 2.92
C ALA A 60 8.80 2.39 4.12
N LEU A 61 8.17 1.32 4.59
CA LEU A 61 7.13 1.44 5.59
C LEU A 61 7.55 2.12 6.90
N PRO A 62 8.74 1.81 7.46
CA PRO A 62 9.13 2.47 8.70
C PRO A 62 9.25 3.99 8.59
N HIS A 63 9.63 4.48 7.42
CA HIS A 63 9.76 5.92 7.21
C HIS A 63 8.43 6.65 7.17
N PHE A 64 7.36 5.95 6.86
CA PHE A 64 6.05 6.57 6.70
C PHE A 64 5.09 6.20 7.82
N GLY A 65 5.60 5.56 8.86
CA GLY A 65 4.78 5.21 10.01
C GLY A 65 3.70 4.18 9.74
N LEU A 66 3.85 3.39 8.69
CA LEU A 66 2.88 2.37 8.33
C LEU A 66 3.25 1.05 9.00
N PRO A 67 2.27 0.32 9.52
CA PRO A 67 2.54 -0.97 10.13
C PRO A 67 2.86 -2.03 9.08
N ARG A 68 3.57 -3.07 9.52
CA ARG A 68 3.86 -4.22 8.65
C ARG A 68 2.64 -5.09 8.43
N THR A 69 1.72 -5.08 9.37
CA THR A 69 0.51 -5.88 9.30
C THR A 69 -0.67 -5.05 9.74
N ILE A 70 -1.83 -5.38 9.20
CA ILE A 70 -3.08 -4.75 9.59
C ILE A 70 -4.12 -5.84 9.83
N PRO A 71 -5.13 -5.57 10.68
CA PRO A 71 -6.26 -6.49 10.79
C PRO A 71 -6.95 -6.61 9.43
N TRP A 72 -7.29 -7.81 9.08
CA TRP A 72 -8.00 -8.04 7.83
C TRP A 72 -9.47 -8.29 8.09
#